data_792dec6e553bb9d3d791fab2f4eb0f59
#
_entry.id   792dec6e553bb9d3d791fab2f4eb0f59
#
_cell.length_a   1.000
_cell.length_b   1.000
_cell.length_c   1.000
_cell.angle_alpha   90.00
_cell.angle_beta   90.00
_cell.angle_gamma   90.00
#
_symmetry.space_group_name_H-M   'P 1'
#
loop_
_entity.id
_entity.type
_entity.pdbx_description
1 polymer ?
#
loop_
_entity_poly.entity_id
_entity_poly.type
_entity_poly.pdbx_seq_one_letter_code
_entity_poly.pdbx_strand_id
1 'polypeptide(L)'
;ICACLVGSEMCIRDSGKSYTYDTMKELTQNNPDTDYYFIIGGDMVEYLPKWYKIDELTSMVNFVGIRRPGYTTDTPYPVIWVDVPEIDISSTKIRQKIKEGCSIRYLVPDKVIDYIQNEGLYEYGL
;
A
#
# COMPACT_ATOMS: atom_id res chain seq x y z
N ILE A 1 8.96 5.38 -5.17
CA ILE A 1 7.85 5.01 -4.27
C ILE A 1 8.26 3.74 -3.56
N CYS A 2 8.53 3.86 -2.28
CA CYS A 2 8.73 2.69 -1.44
C CYS A 2 7.37 2.08 -1.12
N ALA A 3 7.03 0.97 -1.74
CA ALA A 3 5.87 0.18 -1.36
C ALA A 3 6.27 -0.69 -0.17
N CYS A 4 6.04 -0.18 1.04
CA CYS A 4 6.28 -0.95 2.26
C CYS A 4 5.14 -1.91 2.50
N LEU A 5 5.41 -3.20 2.39
CA LEU A 5 4.51 -4.23 2.92
C LEU A 5 4.72 -4.33 4.43
N VAL A 6 3.64 -4.21 5.20
CA VAL A 6 3.67 -4.35 6.66
C VAL A 6 4.22 -5.72 7.03
N GLY A 7 5.29 -5.77 7.82
CA GLY A 7 5.94 -7.00 8.27
C GLY A 7 7.01 -7.57 7.34
N SER A 8 7.33 -6.91 6.22
CA SER A 8 8.46 -7.31 5.39
C SER A 8 9.74 -6.60 5.82
N GLU A 9 10.85 -7.32 5.84
CA GLU A 9 12.18 -6.75 6.07
C GLU A 9 12.64 -5.81 4.95
N MET A 10 11.82 -5.64 3.91
CA MET A 10 12.13 -4.88 2.70
C MET A 10 12.36 -3.40 2.96
N CYS A 11 11.68 -2.81 3.94
CA CYS A 11 11.86 -1.40 4.31
C CYS A 11 13.06 -1.14 5.22
N ILE A 12 13.61 -2.17 5.85
CA ILE A 12 14.73 -2.06 6.81
C ILE A 12 16.09 -2.09 6.10
N ARG A 13 16.16 -2.64 4.89
CA ARG A 13 17.41 -2.84 4.16
C ARG A 13 17.92 -1.63 3.41
N ASP A 14 17.10 -0.61 3.21
CA ASP A 14 17.42 0.46 2.28
C ASP A 14 17.79 1.76 2.95
N SER A 15 19.03 2.15 2.76
CA SER A 15 19.55 3.48 3.07
C SER A 15 19.40 4.49 1.90
N GLY A 16 18.43 4.27 0.98
CA GLY A 16 18.27 5.12 -0.21
C GLY A 16 16.94 4.91 -0.94
N LYS A 17 16.84 5.38 -2.19
CA LYS A 17 15.69 5.12 -3.04
C LYS A 17 15.58 3.63 -3.33
N SER A 18 14.52 3.02 -2.85
CA SER A 18 14.19 1.63 -3.06
C SER A 18 13.18 1.50 -4.19
N TYR A 19 13.50 0.73 -5.21
CA TYR A 19 12.58 0.39 -6.28
C TYR A 19 12.04 -1.02 -6.06
N THR A 20 10.75 -1.21 -6.30
CA THR A 20 10.11 -2.53 -6.22
C THR A 20 10.82 -3.55 -7.14
N TYR A 21 11.29 -3.11 -8.30
CA TYR A 21 12.07 -3.94 -9.22
C TYR A 21 13.31 -4.56 -8.56
N ASP A 22 14.12 -3.76 -7.88
CA ASP A 22 15.35 -4.24 -7.25
C ASP A 22 15.06 -5.24 -6.14
N THR A 23 14.04 -4.97 -5.35
CA THR A 23 13.58 -5.85 -4.28
C THR A 23 13.08 -7.18 -4.83
N MET A 24 12.23 -7.15 -5.84
CA MET A 24 11.67 -8.36 -6.43
C MET A 24 12.73 -9.17 -7.18
N LYS A 25 13.68 -8.49 -7.80
CA LYS A 25 14.84 -9.15 -8.44
C LYS A 25 15.66 -9.95 -7.41
N GLU A 26 15.96 -9.36 -6.27
CA GLU A 26 16.68 -10.05 -5.19
C GLU A 26 15.88 -11.24 -4.65
N LEU A 27 14.58 -11.05 -4.39
CA LEU A 27 13.71 -12.11 -3.88
C LEU A 27 13.59 -13.28 -4.86
N THR A 28 13.38 -13.00 -6.14
CA THR A 28 13.26 -14.05 -7.16
C THR A 28 14.57 -14.80 -7.42
N GLN A 29 15.71 -14.12 -7.31
CA GLN A 29 17.02 -14.76 -7.42
C GLN A 29 17.31 -15.69 -6.23
N ASN A 30 16.93 -15.27 -5.02
CA ASN A 30 17.15 -16.08 -3.81
C ASN A 30 16.14 -17.24 -3.69
N ASN A 31 14.98 -17.12 -4.29
CA ASN A 31 13.89 -18.11 -4.21
C ASN A 31 13.28 -18.34 -5.59
N PRO A 32 13.99 -19.01 -6.53
CA PRO A 32 13.55 -19.14 -7.92
C PRO A 32 12.28 -19.98 -8.10
N ASP A 33 11.95 -20.85 -7.14
CA ASP A 33 10.78 -21.72 -7.17
C ASP A 33 9.54 -21.10 -6.49
N THR A 34 9.56 -19.80 -6.20
CA THR A 34 8.49 -19.08 -5.51
C THR A 34 7.75 -18.17 -6.46
N ASP A 35 6.42 -18.29 -6.51
CA ASP A 35 5.54 -17.37 -7.20
C ASP A 35 5.18 -16.20 -6.28
N TYR A 36 5.52 -14.99 -6.72
CA TYR A 36 5.23 -13.78 -5.96
C TYR A 36 3.97 -13.08 -6.48
N TYR A 37 3.13 -12.65 -5.57
CA TYR A 37 1.94 -11.84 -5.83
C TYR A 37 2.09 -10.48 -5.14
N PHE A 38 2.00 -9.41 -5.92
CA PHE A 38 2.12 -8.05 -5.42
C PHE A 38 0.74 -7.40 -5.39
N ILE A 39 0.24 -7.13 -4.19
CA ILE A 39 -1.11 -6.58 -4.00
C ILE A 39 -1.03 -5.05 -4.01
N ILE A 40 -1.82 -4.42 -4.86
CA ILE A 40 -1.91 -2.97 -5.00
C ILE A 40 -3.36 -2.48 -5.02
N GLY A 41 -3.59 -1.28 -4.54
CA GLY A 41 -4.89 -0.62 -4.69
C GLY A 41 -5.12 -0.17 -6.14
N GLY A 42 -6.39 -0.05 -6.55
CA GLY A 42 -6.75 0.37 -7.90
C GLY A 42 -6.19 1.74 -8.29
N ASP A 43 -6.04 2.65 -7.32
CA ASP A 43 -5.37 3.94 -7.51
C ASP A 43 -3.89 3.80 -7.93
N MET A 44 -3.19 2.79 -7.42
CA MET A 44 -1.79 2.55 -7.76
C MET A 44 -1.61 1.92 -9.14
N VAL A 45 -2.63 1.23 -9.67
CA VAL A 45 -2.58 0.62 -11.01
C VAL A 45 -2.43 1.70 -12.09
N GLU A 46 -3.03 2.87 -11.91
CA GLU A 46 -2.89 4.00 -12.82
C GLU A 46 -1.45 4.53 -12.90
N TYR A 47 -0.66 4.31 -11.85
CA TYR A 47 0.75 4.72 -11.78
C TYR A 47 1.74 3.65 -12.25
N LEU A 48 1.31 2.43 -12.52
CA LEU A 48 2.20 1.35 -12.97
C LEU A 48 3.11 1.74 -14.13
N PRO A 49 2.65 2.48 -15.16
CA PRO A 49 3.51 2.90 -16.26
C PRO A 49 4.72 3.75 -15.84
N LYS A 50 4.66 4.37 -14.66
CA LYS A 50 5.75 5.21 -14.11
C LYS A 50 6.71 4.44 -13.22
N TRP A 51 6.44 3.15 -12.98
CA TRP A 51 7.30 2.35 -12.13
C TRP A 51 8.60 1.98 -12.86
N TYR A 52 9.68 1.99 -12.11
CA TYR A 52 10.98 1.63 -12.64
C TYR A 52 11.00 0.19 -13.17
N LYS A 53 11.35 0.04 -14.45
CA LYS A 53 11.42 -1.24 -15.16
C LYS A 53 10.16 -2.10 -15.02
N ILE A 54 9.01 -1.48 -15.17
CA ILE A 54 7.70 -2.15 -15.00
C ILE A 54 7.55 -3.38 -15.90
N ASP A 55 8.04 -3.33 -17.13
CA ASP A 55 7.92 -4.46 -18.07
C ASP A 55 8.69 -5.70 -17.60
N GLU A 56 9.88 -5.51 -17.04
CA GLU A 56 10.64 -6.60 -16.43
C GLU A 56 9.99 -7.05 -15.12
N LEU A 57 9.46 -6.11 -14.32
CA LEU A 57 8.79 -6.40 -13.06
C LEU A 57 7.53 -7.25 -13.27
N THR A 58 6.73 -6.98 -14.29
CA THR A 58 5.54 -7.77 -14.62
C THR A 58 5.86 -9.21 -15.06
N SER A 59 7.08 -9.46 -15.48
CA SER A 59 7.56 -10.82 -15.78
C SER A 59 8.00 -11.59 -14.53
N MET A 60 8.33 -10.89 -13.46
CA MET A 60 8.84 -11.49 -12.21
C MET A 60 7.74 -11.73 -11.17
N VAL A 61 6.69 -10.90 -11.16
CA VAL A 61 5.62 -10.94 -10.16
C VAL A 61 4.25 -10.86 -10.80
N ASN A 62 3.27 -11.42 -10.10
CA ASN A 62 1.86 -11.30 -10.48
C ASN A 62 1.25 -10.11 -9.73
N PHE A 63 0.74 -9.12 -10.44
CA PHE A 63 0.03 -8.01 -9.81
C PHE A 63 -1.40 -8.38 -9.48
N VAL A 64 -1.82 -8.12 -8.27
CA VAL A 64 -3.20 -8.27 -7.80
C VAL A 64 -3.75 -6.88 -7.48
N GLY A 65 -4.71 -6.41 -8.28
CA GLY A 65 -5.35 -5.12 -8.11
C GLY A 65 -6.64 -5.23 -7.32
N ILE A 66 -6.75 -4.43 -6.26
CA ILE A 66 -8.00 -4.31 -5.51
C ILE A 66 -8.85 -3.23 -6.16
N ARG A 67 -10.04 -3.59 -6.64
CA ARG A 67 -10.97 -2.62 -7.24
C ARG A 67 -11.45 -1.62 -6.21
N ARG A 68 -11.48 -0.36 -6.62
CA ARG A 68 -12.06 0.74 -5.84
C ARG A 68 -12.98 1.57 -6.75
N PRO A 69 -14.12 2.06 -6.25
CA PRO A 69 -14.98 2.95 -7.01
C PRO A 69 -14.24 4.21 -7.45
N GLY A 70 -14.52 4.66 -8.67
CA GLY A 70 -13.94 5.87 -9.22
C GLY A 70 -12.55 5.71 -9.84
N TYR A 71 -11.96 4.52 -9.79
CA TYR A 71 -10.69 4.23 -10.47
C TYR A 71 -10.90 3.30 -11.65
N THR A 72 -10.15 3.54 -12.73
CA THR A 72 -10.18 2.69 -13.91
C THR A 72 -9.49 1.35 -13.64
N THR A 73 -10.04 0.31 -14.22
CA THR A 73 -9.40 -1.01 -14.30
C THR A 73 -8.66 -1.21 -15.63
N ASP A 74 -8.64 -0.18 -16.46
CA ASP A 74 -7.97 -0.22 -17.75
C ASP A 74 -6.47 0.01 -17.58
N THR A 75 -5.70 -1.01 -17.93
CA THR A 75 -4.24 -0.98 -17.83
C THR A 75 -3.64 -1.90 -18.90
N PRO A 76 -2.51 -1.51 -19.55
CA PRO A 76 -1.82 -2.36 -20.50
C PRO A 76 -1.09 -3.55 -19.84
N TYR A 77 -1.00 -3.56 -18.51
CA TYR A 77 -0.29 -4.60 -17.77
C TYR A 77 -1.24 -5.71 -17.29
N PRO A 78 -0.75 -6.96 -17.19
CA PRO A 78 -1.54 -8.07 -16.66
C PRO A 78 -1.75 -7.89 -15.15
N VAL A 79 -2.97 -7.55 -14.76
CA VAL A 79 -3.38 -7.39 -13.36
C VAL A 79 -4.54 -8.34 -13.08
N ILE A 80 -4.40 -9.11 -12.00
CA ILE A 80 -5.48 -9.95 -11.48
C ILE A 80 -6.38 -9.06 -10.62
N TRP A 81 -7.61 -8.82 -11.07
CA TRP A 81 -8.53 -7.96 -10.34
C TRP A 81 -9.35 -8.73 -9.31
N VAL A 82 -9.38 -8.22 -8.09
CA VAL A 82 -10.15 -8.79 -6.98
C VAL A 82 -11.13 -7.76 -6.46
N ASP A 83 -12.40 -8.18 -6.33
CA ASP A 83 -13.44 -7.40 -5.69
C ASP A 83 -13.43 -7.70 -4.19
N VAL A 84 -13.37 -6.65 -3.38
CA VAL A 84 -13.44 -6.75 -1.93
C VAL A 84 -14.58 -5.88 -1.41
N PRO A 85 -15.19 -6.21 -0.27
CA PRO A 85 -16.13 -5.33 0.38
C PRO A 85 -15.53 -3.95 0.62
N GLU A 86 -16.26 -2.92 0.24
CA GLU A 86 -15.80 -1.55 0.44
C GLU A 86 -15.89 -1.17 1.90
N ILE A 87 -14.75 -0.79 2.45
CA ILE A 87 -14.70 -0.11 3.74
C ILE A 87 -14.24 1.30 3.45
N ASP A 88 -15.15 2.26 3.55
CA ASP A 88 -14.88 3.67 3.27
C ASP A 88 -14.09 4.33 4.43
N ILE A 89 -12.92 3.81 4.71
CA ILE A 89 -11.98 4.32 5.69
C ILE A 89 -10.71 4.75 4.97
N SER A 90 -10.28 5.98 5.21
CA SER A 90 -8.98 6.47 4.72
C SER A 90 -8.27 7.24 5.82
N SER A 91 -6.94 7.27 5.75
CA SER A 91 -6.13 8.04 6.70
C SER A 91 -6.47 9.53 6.67
N THR A 92 -6.83 10.06 5.53
CA THR A 92 -7.29 11.46 5.38
C THR A 92 -8.56 11.71 6.18
N LYS A 93 -9.58 10.84 6.05
CA LYS A 93 -10.83 10.94 6.82
C LYS A 93 -10.59 10.79 8.33
N ILE A 94 -9.69 9.89 8.73
CA ILE A 94 -9.34 9.70 10.14
C ILE A 94 -8.72 10.98 10.72
N ARG A 95 -7.72 11.55 10.04
CA ARG A 95 -7.08 12.81 10.49
C ARG A 95 -8.07 13.96 10.54
N GLN A 96 -8.97 14.05 9.57
CA GLN A 96 -10.02 15.07 9.57
C GLN A 96 -10.96 14.93 10.79
N LYS A 97 -11.41 13.72 11.09
CA LYS A 97 -12.24 13.45 12.27
C LYS A 97 -11.55 13.85 13.57
N ILE A 98 -10.25 13.60 13.68
CA ILE A 98 -9.46 14.01 14.85
C ILE A 98 -9.46 15.53 15.00
N LYS A 99 -9.22 16.26 13.91
CA LYS A 99 -9.26 17.74 13.90
C LYS A 99 -10.63 18.31 14.30
N GLU A 100 -11.68 17.63 13.89
CA GLU A 100 -13.06 18.00 14.22
C GLU A 100 -13.50 17.58 15.64
N GLY A 101 -12.60 16.95 16.41
CA GLY A 101 -12.91 16.44 17.74
C GLY A 101 -13.83 15.21 17.74
N CYS A 102 -13.99 14.57 16.60
CA CYS A 102 -14.83 13.40 16.45
C CYS A 102 -14.10 12.12 16.84
N SER A 103 -14.86 11.15 17.38
CA SER A 103 -14.30 9.84 17.71
C SER A 103 -13.84 9.09 16.46
N ILE A 104 -12.67 8.47 16.55
CA ILE A 104 -12.11 7.55 15.56
C ILE A 104 -12.20 6.08 16.02
N ARG A 105 -12.93 5.84 17.10
CA ARG A 105 -13.13 4.49 17.64
C ARG A 105 -13.78 3.61 16.57
N TYR A 106 -13.32 2.37 16.47
CA TYR A 106 -13.70 1.37 15.46
C TYR A 106 -13.22 1.66 14.03
N LEU A 107 -12.56 2.79 13.79
CA LEU A 107 -11.91 3.08 12.50
C LEU A 107 -10.43 2.68 12.49
N VAL A 108 -9.82 2.62 13.67
CA VAL A 108 -8.45 2.19 13.92
C VAL A 108 -8.39 1.34 15.19
N PRO A 109 -7.37 0.50 15.37
CA PRO A 109 -7.18 -0.25 16.61
C PRO A 109 -7.01 0.66 17.83
N ASP A 110 -7.49 0.23 19.00
CA ASP A 110 -7.44 1.04 20.22
C ASP A 110 -6.01 1.51 20.56
N LYS A 111 -5.01 0.65 20.39
CA LYS A 111 -3.60 1.02 20.61
C LYS A 111 -3.11 2.16 19.71
N VAL A 112 -3.68 2.30 18.51
CA VAL A 112 -3.39 3.41 17.60
C VAL A 112 -4.03 4.69 18.12
N ILE A 113 -5.26 4.60 18.66
CA ILE A 113 -5.93 5.73 19.32
C ILE A 113 -5.10 6.23 20.49
N ASP A 114 -4.69 5.32 21.39
CA ASP A 114 -3.87 5.64 22.55
C ASP A 114 -2.55 6.32 22.13
N TYR A 115 -1.90 5.81 21.09
CA TYR A 115 -0.68 6.41 20.57
C TYR A 115 -0.89 7.83 20.04
N ILE A 116 -1.92 8.04 19.24
CA ILE A 116 -2.27 9.37 18.70
C ILE A 116 -2.54 10.36 19.83
N GLN A 117 -3.26 9.93 20.89
CA GLN A 117 -3.56 10.76 22.05
C GLN A 117 -2.31 11.10 22.87
N ASN A 118 -1.52 10.09 23.19
CA ASN A 118 -0.32 10.25 24.02
C ASN A 118 0.74 11.14 23.36
N GLU A 119 0.88 11.04 22.04
CA GLU A 119 1.82 11.85 21.25
C GLU A 119 1.22 13.19 20.78
N GLY A 120 -0.06 13.46 21.06
CA GLY A 120 -0.74 14.69 20.65
C GLY A 120 -0.78 14.89 19.14
N LEU A 121 -0.89 13.81 18.37
CA LEU A 121 -0.85 13.87 16.92
C LEU A 121 -2.16 14.41 16.34
N TYR A 122 -2.03 15.07 15.19
CA TYR A 122 -3.16 15.58 14.39
C TYR A 122 -4.06 16.56 15.14
N GLU A 123 -3.49 17.31 16.10
CA GLU A 123 -4.26 18.28 16.92
C GLU A 123 -5.32 17.61 17.82
N TYR A 124 -5.06 16.38 18.24
CA TYR A 124 -5.94 15.68 19.16
C TYR A 124 -5.97 16.38 20.51
N GLY A 125 -7.16 16.80 20.93
CA GLY A 125 -7.37 17.45 22.23
C GLY A 125 -7.17 18.96 22.25
N LEU A 126 -7.08 19.62 21.09
CA LEU A 126 -7.13 21.07 20.98
C LEU A 126 -8.56 21.58 21.00
#